data_55772bffa6361f47da088df82d86210e
#
_entry.id   55772bffa6361f47da088df82d86210e
#
_cell.length_a   1.000
_cell.length_b   1.000
_cell.length_c   1.000
_cell.angle_alpha   90.00
_cell.angle_beta   90.00
_cell.angle_gamma   90.00
#
_symmetry.space_group_name_H-M   'P 1'
#
loop_
_entity.id
_entity.type
_entity.pdbx_description
1 polymer ?
#
loop_
_entity_poly.entity_id
_entity_poly.type
_entity_poly.pdbx_seq_one_letter_code
_entity_poly.pdbx_strand_id
1 'polypeptide(L)'
;MGHGYDFEGNGKRERPCFSEVYTRDGQTLPPASIAIQTDGHLLKQALQRQLTPLKKHRNKVWRKADLRTSGAQQLRQTRSLLELKTPLKVKDLERYTPYLIQGEDGCGNTQFTGYFSPALQVKAKPDAVYKYPLYKAPSRWPGGKPLTRAEIIAGKLAGRGLELAYSKSLLDNYFLQVQGSGLAEYVDTGERVTLQFGGQNGMAYRSLGRYLVEKGHVPAEAISLDAIRDFFQKHPEKMVDYLNINPSFVFFTKRKQGPTGSLSTEVVPDVSIAVDPAFIPLGSVLLAEVPLLDEQGQFVKHELRLLVAQDTGGAIRGTGHVDIYMGAGQKAQNKASRLHHYGRLWLLLPQ
;
A
#
# COMPACT_ATOMS: atom_id res chain seq x y z
N MET A 1 22.34 31.79 5.28
CA MET A 1 22.23 31.26 6.65
C MET A 1 21.26 30.08 6.55
N GLY A 2 21.76 28.87 6.68
CA GLY A 2 20.93 27.66 6.56
C GLY A 2 20.02 27.55 7.78
N HIS A 3 18.73 27.56 7.58
CA HIS A 3 17.78 27.13 8.60
C HIS A 3 17.97 25.61 8.77
N GLY A 4 18.79 25.23 9.76
CA GLY A 4 18.87 23.88 10.26
C GLY A 4 17.49 23.53 10.82
N TYR A 5 16.81 22.59 10.21
CA TYR A 5 15.63 22.00 10.80
C TYR A 5 16.11 20.89 11.72
N ASP A 6 15.85 21.02 13.00
CA ASP A 6 16.00 19.91 13.92
C ASP A 6 14.95 18.84 13.58
N PHE A 7 15.44 17.64 13.24
CA PHE A 7 14.57 16.49 12.99
C PHE A 7 14.55 15.63 14.25
N GLU A 8 13.35 15.24 14.69
CA GLU A 8 13.24 14.10 15.58
C GLU A 8 13.73 12.83 14.86
N GLY A 9 14.18 11.84 15.61
CA GLY A 9 14.75 10.59 15.07
C GLY A 9 13.86 9.78 14.11
N ASN A 10 12.60 10.20 13.91
CA ASN A 10 11.63 9.63 12.96
C ASN A 10 11.38 10.52 11.72
N GLY A 11 12.13 11.61 11.54
CA GLY A 11 11.98 12.54 10.43
C GLY A 11 10.88 13.59 10.60
N LYS A 12 10.21 13.65 11.75
CA LYS A 12 9.19 14.66 12.06
C LYS A 12 9.83 16.03 12.24
N ARG A 13 9.13 17.07 11.78
CA ARG A 13 9.58 18.47 11.90
C ARG A 13 8.70 19.23 12.87
N GLU A 14 9.32 20.04 13.71
CA GLU A 14 8.61 21.08 14.47
C GLU A 14 8.30 22.26 13.56
N ARG A 15 7.03 22.62 13.45
CA ARG A 15 6.55 23.74 12.63
C ARG A 15 5.32 24.36 13.29
N PRO A 16 5.02 25.64 12.97
CA PRO A 16 3.71 26.20 13.28
C PRO A 16 2.62 25.36 12.65
N CYS A 17 1.62 24.99 13.44
CA CYS A 17 0.51 24.15 12.99
C CYS A 17 -0.64 25.02 12.47
N PHE A 18 -1.37 24.53 11.47
CA PHE A 18 -2.48 25.20 10.83
C PHE A 18 -3.74 24.34 10.96
N SER A 19 -4.88 24.97 11.06
CA SER A 19 -6.17 24.28 11.09
C SER A 19 -6.66 23.83 9.71
N GLU A 20 -6.02 24.31 8.65
CA GLU A 20 -6.36 23.98 7.26
C GLU A 20 -5.81 22.61 6.87
N VAL A 21 -6.58 21.87 6.06
CA VAL A 21 -6.16 20.55 5.56
C VAL A 21 -5.05 20.70 4.49
N TYR A 22 -5.11 21.75 3.71
CA TYR A 22 -4.16 22.06 2.65
C TYR A 22 -3.73 23.51 2.74
N THR A 23 -2.46 23.77 2.56
CA THR A 23 -1.94 25.13 2.49
C THR A 23 -1.25 25.35 1.14
N ARG A 24 -1.68 26.37 0.41
CA ARG A 24 -0.98 26.85 -0.76
C ARG A 24 0.25 27.61 -0.31
N ASP A 25 1.36 26.90 -0.17
CA ASP A 25 2.58 27.46 0.37
C ASP A 25 3.77 27.16 -0.54
N GLY A 26 4.03 28.09 -1.44
CA GLY A 26 5.24 28.05 -2.27
C GLY A 26 6.55 28.22 -1.47
N GLN A 27 6.48 28.71 -0.23
CA GLN A 27 7.66 28.91 0.62
C GLN A 27 8.16 27.61 1.25
N THR A 28 7.29 26.59 1.37
CA THR A 28 7.68 25.27 1.90
C THR A 28 8.28 24.34 0.86
N LEU A 29 8.20 24.69 -0.42
CA LEU A 29 8.84 23.88 -1.45
C LEU A 29 10.35 23.91 -1.30
N PRO A 30 11.03 22.78 -1.55
CA PRO A 30 12.47 22.76 -1.69
C PRO A 30 12.93 23.71 -2.81
N PRO A 31 14.20 24.24 -2.75
CA PRO A 31 14.73 25.12 -3.78
C PRO A 31 14.58 24.53 -5.20
N ALA A 32 14.32 25.40 -6.19
CA ALA A 32 14.07 25.04 -7.59
C ALA A 32 15.17 24.15 -8.22
N SER A 33 16.40 24.25 -7.75
CA SER A 33 17.57 23.49 -8.23
C SER A 33 17.65 22.07 -7.70
N ILE A 34 16.89 21.72 -6.65
CA ILE A 34 16.97 20.41 -6.01
C ILE A 34 16.49 19.32 -6.97
N ALA A 35 17.26 18.24 -7.06
CA ALA A 35 16.95 17.08 -7.86
C ALA A 35 15.86 16.21 -7.20
N ILE A 36 14.96 15.72 -8.02
CA ILE A 36 13.94 14.73 -7.63
C ILE A 36 14.52 13.34 -7.87
N GLN A 37 14.61 12.55 -6.81
CA GLN A 37 15.33 11.26 -6.78
C GLN A 37 14.45 10.07 -7.23
N THR A 38 13.24 10.32 -7.74
CA THR A 38 12.40 9.23 -8.28
C THR A 38 13.08 8.60 -9.49
N ASP A 39 13.10 7.26 -9.52
CA ASP A 39 13.53 6.54 -10.72
C ASP A 39 12.64 6.93 -11.90
N GLY A 40 13.25 7.52 -12.93
CA GLY A 40 12.52 8.07 -14.08
C GLY A 40 11.82 6.99 -14.91
N HIS A 41 12.32 5.75 -14.93
CA HIS A 41 11.69 4.63 -15.63
C HIS A 41 10.44 4.18 -14.86
N LEU A 42 10.55 3.99 -13.55
CA LEU A 42 9.42 3.60 -12.70
C LEU A 42 8.33 4.68 -12.69
N LEU A 43 8.72 5.96 -12.60
CA LEU A 43 7.77 7.07 -12.69
C LEU A 43 7.00 7.05 -14.01
N LYS A 44 7.71 6.94 -15.15
CA LYS A 44 7.08 6.85 -16.48
C LYS A 44 6.14 5.66 -16.56
N GLN A 45 6.53 4.52 -16.03
CA GLN A 45 5.68 3.33 -15.98
C GLN A 45 4.39 3.57 -15.21
N ALA A 46 4.46 4.18 -14.01
CA ALA A 46 3.29 4.52 -13.20
C ALA A 46 2.36 5.51 -13.93
N LEU A 47 2.93 6.55 -14.52
CA LEU A 47 2.19 7.55 -15.29
C LEU A 47 1.53 6.96 -16.55
N GLN A 48 2.22 6.10 -17.29
CA GLN A 48 1.65 5.43 -18.47
C GLN A 48 0.47 4.52 -18.09
N ARG A 49 0.63 3.76 -17.00
CA ARG A 49 -0.40 2.83 -16.53
C ARG A 49 -1.69 3.54 -16.12
N GLN A 50 -1.62 4.75 -15.57
CA GLN A 50 -2.82 5.48 -15.14
C GLN A 50 -3.56 6.20 -16.28
N LEU A 51 -3.01 6.30 -17.50
CA LEU A 51 -3.67 6.99 -18.61
C LEU A 51 -5.05 6.40 -18.94
N THR A 52 -5.16 5.07 -18.99
CA THR A 52 -6.41 4.36 -19.31
C THR A 52 -7.50 4.58 -18.26
N PRO A 53 -7.26 4.32 -16.96
CA PRO A 53 -8.28 4.59 -15.95
C PRO A 53 -8.65 6.07 -15.85
N LEU A 54 -7.71 7.01 -15.97
CA LEU A 54 -8.02 8.43 -15.96
C LEU A 54 -8.86 8.85 -17.17
N LYS A 55 -8.59 8.30 -18.36
CA LYS A 55 -9.43 8.51 -19.55
C LYS A 55 -10.87 8.02 -19.34
N LYS A 56 -11.02 6.84 -18.72
CA LYS A 56 -12.34 6.27 -18.38
C LYS A 56 -13.11 7.14 -17.38
N HIS A 57 -12.41 7.74 -16.43
CA HIS A 57 -12.99 8.56 -15.36
C HIS A 57 -12.80 10.07 -15.58
N ARG A 58 -12.57 10.53 -16.81
CA ARG A 58 -12.25 11.93 -17.13
C ARG A 58 -13.27 12.96 -16.60
N ASN A 59 -14.53 12.58 -16.50
CA ASN A 59 -15.61 13.46 -16.04
C ASN A 59 -15.80 13.43 -14.51
N LYS A 60 -15.13 12.53 -13.80
CA LYS A 60 -15.19 12.45 -12.33
C LYS A 60 -14.52 13.69 -11.75
N VAL A 61 -15.24 14.40 -10.89
CA VAL A 61 -14.75 15.58 -10.18
C VAL A 61 -14.53 15.22 -8.72
N TRP A 62 -13.39 15.60 -8.21
CA TRP A 62 -13.07 15.55 -6.80
C TRP A 62 -13.05 16.96 -6.21
N ARG A 63 -13.55 17.11 -5.00
CA ARG A 63 -13.56 18.37 -4.24
C ARG A 63 -13.30 18.10 -2.78
N LYS A 64 -12.45 18.91 -2.17
CA LYS A 64 -12.20 18.89 -0.71
C LYS A 64 -11.71 20.27 -0.29
N ALA A 65 -12.32 20.86 0.73
CA ALA A 65 -12.12 22.28 1.04
C ALA A 65 -12.23 23.13 -0.25
N ASP A 66 -11.32 24.05 -0.46
CA ASP A 66 -11.29 24.92 -1.67
C ASP A 66 -10.63 24.25 -2.89
N LEU A 67 -10.13 23.01 -2.72
CA LEU A 67 -9.47 22.30 -3.81
C LEU A 67 -10.46 21.55 -4.68
N ARG A 68 -10.19 21.62 -5.98
CA ARG A 68 -10.96 20.90 -7.00
C ARG A 68 -10.03 20.39 -8.09
N THR A 69 -10.24 19.15 -8.49
CA THR A 69 -9.63 18.58 -9.69
C THR A 69 -10.60 17.62 -10.38
N SER A 70 -10.31 17.27 -11.62
CA SER A 70 -11.09 16.31 -12.39
C SER A 70 -10.17 15.27 -13.05
N GLY A 71 -10.73 14.13 -13.41
CA GLY A 71 -9.98 13.11 -14.16
C GLY A 71 -9.42 13.65 -15.47
N ALA A 72 -10.08 14.64 -16.12
CA ALA A 72 -9.55 15.31 -17.31
C ALA A 72 -8.30 16.15 -16.99
N GLN A 73 -8.29 16.85 -15.86
CA GLN A 73 -7.12 17.64 -15.42
C GLN A 73 -5.96 16.70 -15.03
N GLN A 74 -6.23 15.65 -14.27
CA GLN A 74 -5.23 14.63 -13.92
C GLN A 74 -4.65 13.94 -15.18
N LEU A 75 -5.48 13.66 -16.19
CA LEU A 75 -5.04 13.08 -17.45
C LEU A 75 -4.11 14.03 -18.22
N ARG A 76 -4.41 15.34 -18.26
CA ARG A 76 -3.52 16.35 -18.86
C ARG A 76 -2.20 16.46 -18.10
N GLN A 77 -2.26 16.50 -16.76
CA GLN A 77 -1.07 16.50 -15.90
C GLN A 77 -0.18 15.27 -16.15
N THR A 78 -0.78 14.08 -16.18
CA THR A 78 -0.06 12.83 -16.46
C THR A 78 0.67 12.88 -17.81
N ARG A 79 0.01 13.36 -18.87
CA ARG A 79 0.62 13.50 -20.18
C ARG A 79 1.77 14.51 -20.19
N SER A 80 1.57 15.66 -19.57
CA SER A 80 2.61 16.68 -19.45
C SER A 80 3.85 16.20 -18.71
N LEU A 81 3.67 15.41 -17.63
CA LEU A 81 4.78 14.82 -16.89
C LEU A 81 5.53 13.75 -17.69
N LEU A 82 4.83 12.99 -18.54
CA LEU A 82 5.46 12.00 -19.42
C LEU A 82 6.40 12.61 -20.47
N GLU A 83 6.20 13.88 -20.83
CA GLU A 83 7.03 14.62 -21.78
C GLU A 83 8.33 15.17 -21.15
N LEU A 84 8.40 15.23 -19.82
CA LEU A 84 9.57 15.73 -19.12
C LEU A 84 10.77 14.79 -19.24
N LYS A 85 11.94 15.38 -19.40
CA LYS A 85 13.21 14.65 -19.41
C LYS A 85 13.68 14.36 -17.99
N THR A 86 14.09 13.15 -17.73
CA THR A 86 14.73 12.76 -16.45
C THR A 86 16.24 12.93 -16.54
N PRO A 87 16.95 13.28 -15.45
CA PRO A 87 16.42 13.49 -14.09
C PRO A 87 15.66 14.81 -13.94
N LEU A 88 14.61 14.80 -13.10
CA LEU A 88 13.76 15.95 -12.82
C LEU A 88 14.32 16.81 -11.68
N LYS A 89 14.00 18.10 -11.71
CA LYS A 89 14.25 19.06 -10.62
C LYS A 89 12.93 19.73 -10.22
N VAL A 90 12.91 20.36 -9.06
CA VAL A 90 11.72 21.08 -8.55
C VAL A 90 11.23 22.13 -9.55
N LYS A 91 12.12 22.85 -10.23
CA LYS A 91 11.76 23.83 -11.29
C LYS A 91 10.90 23.23 -12.42
N ASP A 92 11.07 21.95 -12.73
CA ASP A 92 10.31 21.31 -13.81
C ASP A 92 8.82 21.13 -13.44
N LEU A 93 8.47 21.40 -12.19
CA LEU A 93 7.11 21.34 -11.65
C LEU A 93 6.42 22.71 -11.56
N GLU A 94 7.04 23.81 -12.00
CA GLU A 94 6.51 25.21 -11.90
C GLU A 94 5.13 25.40 -12.54
N ARG A 95 4.75 24.55 -13.50
CA ARG A 95 3.42 24.54 -14.13
C ARG A 95 2.30 23.94 -13.25
N TYR A 96 2.63 23.47 -12.07
CA TYR A 96 1.69 22.92 -11.11
C TYR A 96 1.65 23.79 -9.85
N THR A 97 0.47 23.91 -9.25
CA THR A 97 0.33 24.53 -7.94
C THR A 97 0.50 23.47 -6.86
N PRO A 98 1.52 23.58 -6.00
CA PRO A 98 1.72 22.68 -4.88
C PRO A 98 0.83 23.09 -3.70
N TYR A 99 0.16 22.13 -3.11
CA TYR A 99 -0.59 22.28 -1.87
C TYR A 99 0.01 21.35 -0.82
N LEU A 100 0.66 21.92 0.20
CA LEU A 100 1.16 21.15 1.35
C LEU A 100 -0.01 20.52 2.08
N ILE A 101 0.07 19.22 2.29
CA ILE A 101 -0.88 18.47 3.10
C ILE A 101 -0.44 18.60 4.55
N GLN A 102 -1.33 19.10 5.42
CA GLN A 102 -0.96 19.46 6.79
C GLN A 102 -0.80 18.27 7.75
N GLY A 103 -1.13 17.07 7.31
CA GLY A 103 -1.07 15.89 8.16
C GLY A 103 -2.17 15.86 9.24
N GLU A 104 -2.07 14.91 10.16
CA GLU A 104 -3.01 14.83 11.31
C GLU A 104 -2.69 15.85 12.38
N ASP A 105 -1.44 16.24 12.52
CA ASP A 105 -0.97 17.22 13.49
C ASP A 105 -1.20 18.68 13.04
N GLY A 106 -1.62 18.90 11.80
CA GLY A 106 -1.73 20.24 11.22
C GLY A 106 -0.40 20.93 10.95
N CYS A 107 0.72 20.24 11.10
CA CYS A 107 2.07 20.82 11.04
C CYS A 107 2.84 20.41 9.76
N GLY A 108 2.18 19.76 8.82
CA GLY A 108 2.77 19.30 7.56
C GLY A 108 3.57 18.01 7.68
N ASN A 109 3.35 17.24 8.74
CA ASN A 109 3.98 15.93 8.92
C ASN A 109 3.03 14.84 8.45
N THR A 110 3.35 14.22 7.32
CA THR A 110 2.67 13.03 6.82
C THR A 110 3.47 11.80 7.21
N GLN A 111 2.81 10.79 7.78
CA GLN A 111 3.44 9.51 8.07
C GLN A 111 3.57 8.70 6.78
N PHE A 112 4.77 8.21 6.52
CA PHE A 112 5.06 7.28 5.44
C PHE A 112 5.25 5.90 6.03
N THR A 113 4.48 4.95 5.52
CA THR A 113 4.64 3.52 5.75
C THR A 113 4.88 2.80 4.43
N GLY A 114 5.15 1.51 4.48
CA GLY A 114 5.32 0.69 3.29
C GLY A 114 4.39 -0.51 3.28
N TYR A 115 3.88 -0.86 2.11
CA TYR A 115 3.21 -2.13 1.88
C TYR A 115 3.84 -2.90 0.73
N PHE A 116 3.59 -4.19 0.67
CA PHE A 116 4.20 -5.08 -0.31
C PHE A 116 3.24 -6.18 -0.72
N SER A 117 3.58 -6.87 -1.80
CA SER A 117 2.87 -8.08 -2.22
C SER A 117 3.64 -9.31 -1.75
N PRO A 118 3.09 -10.14 -0.85
CA PRO A 118 3.69 -11.41 -0.48
C PRO A 118 3.96 -12.28 -1.72
N ALA A 119 5.02 -13.08 -1.67
CA ALA A 119 5.32 -14.07 -2.68
C ALA A 119 5.26 -15.46 -2.07
N LEU A 120 4.40 -16.31 -2.59
CA LEU A 120 4.16 -17.67 -2.10
C LEU A 120 4.55 -18.70 -3.17
N GLN A 121 5.23 -19.76 -2.74
CA GLN A 121 5.32 -20.98 -3.52
C GLN A 121 4.02 -21.79 -3.35
N VAL A 122 3.49 -22.28 -4.46
CA VAL A 122 2.20 -22.99 -4.49
C VAL A 122 2.26 -24.20 -5.43
N LYS A 123 1.29 -25.10 -5.29
CA LYS A 123 0.98 -26.17 -6.25
C LYS A 123 -0.44 -26.08 -6.74
N ALA A 124 -0.68 -26.57 -7.95
CA ALA A 124 -2.03 -26.65 -8.52
C ALA A 124 -2.89 -27.74 -7.84
N LYS A 125 -2.24 -28.81 -7.34
CA LYS A 125 -2.87 -29.92 -6.62
C LYS A 125 -2.26 -30.06 -5.23
N PRO A 126 -3.03 -30.48 -4.22
CA PRO A 126 -2.49 -30.67 -2.87
C PRO A 126 -1.59 -31.89 -2.80
N ASP A 127 -0.62 -31.83 -1.85
CA ASP A 127 0.17 -32.96 -1.38
C ASP A 127 0.41 -32.86 0.13
N ALA A 128 1.31 -33.67 0.68
CA ALA A 128 1.62 -33.67 2.11
C ALA A 128 2.16 -32.32 2.62
N VAL A 129 2.83 -31.54 1.76
CA VAL A 129 3.45 -30.25 2.09
C VAL A 129 2.55 -29.08 1.68
N TYR A 130 2.10 -29.06 0.43
CA TYR A 130 1.24 -28.01 -0.14
C TYR A 130 -0.23 -28.40 0.06
N LYS A 131 -0.78 -28.16 1.22
CA LYS A 131 -2.10 -28.66 1.63
C LYS A 131 -3.11 -27.56 1.98
N TYR A 132 -2.68 -26.30 2.10
CA TYR A 132 -3.57 -25.20 2.50
C TYR A 132 -4.10 -24.48 1.26
N PRO A 133 -5.41 -24.58 0.98
CA PRO A 133 -5.98 -23.99 -0.25
C PRO A 133 -6.06 -22.48 -0.21
N LEU A 134 -5.88 -21.88 -1.38
CA LEU A 134 -6.19 -20.49 -1.71
C LEU A 134 -7.42 -20.52 -2.61
N TYR A 135 -8.50 -19.84 -2.22
CA TYR A 135 -9.78 -19.95 -2.86
C TYR A 135 -10.13 -18.73 -3.72
N LYS A 136 -10.89 -18.96 -4.81
CA LYS A 136 -11.74 -17.95 -5.45
C LYS A 136 -13.04 -17.80 -4.67
N ALA A 137 -13.69 -16.62 -4.78
CA ALA A 137 -14.97 -16.39 -4.12
C ALA A 137 -16.05 -17.37 -4.64
N PRO A 138 -16.86 -17.95 -3.75
CA PRO A 138 -18.00 -18.76 -4.18
C PRO A 138 -19.08 -17.89 -4.80
N SER A 139 -19.68 -18.33 -5.91
CA SER A 139 -20.85 -17.66 -6.51
C SER A 139 -22.12 -17.82 -5.64
N ARG A 140 -22.17 -18.91 -4.87
CA ARG A 140 -23.23 -19.21 -3.89
C ARG A 140 -22.59 -19.83 -2.64
N TRP A 141 -23.02 -19.36 -1.49
CA TRP A 141 -22.55 -19.90 -0.22
C TRP A 141 -23.18 -21.25 0.11
N PRO A 142 -22.43 -22.24 0.61
CA PRO A 142 -22.99 -23.43 1.19
C PRO A 142 -23.94 -23.06 2.35
N GLY A 143 -25.17 -23.61 2.33
CA GLY A 143 -26.17 -23.27 3.34
C GLY A 143 -26.77 -21.85 3.22
N GLY A 144 -26.54 -21.15 2.10
CA GLY A 144 -27.20 -19.88 1.78
C GLY A 144 -26.66 -18.64 2.54
N LYS A 145 -25.65 -18.80 3.39
CA LYS A 145 -25.04 -17.69 4.17
C LYS A 145 -23.52 -17.72 4.12
N PRO A 146 -22.86 -16.56 4.23
CA PRO A 146 -21.40 -16.48 4.30
C PRO A 146 -20.83 -17.34 5.41
N LEU A 147 -19.71 -18.02 5.12
CA LEU A 147 -18.95 -18.82 6.08
C LEU A 147 -17.88 -17.95 6.76
N THR A 148 -17.66 -18.19 8.04
CA THR A 148 -16.55 -17.62 8.79
C THR A 148 -15.20 -18.22 8.36
N ARG A 149 -14.07 -17.59 8.72
CA ARG A 149 -12.74 -18.16 8.53
C ARG A 149 -12.63 -19.56 9.13
N ALA A 150 -13.10 -19.75 10.36
CA ALA A 150 -13.07 -21.04 11.04
C ALA A 150 -13.77 -22.15 10.23
N GLU A 151 -14.94 -21.86 9.68
CA GLU A 151 -15.70 -22.80 8.84
C GLU A 151 -14.99 -23.12 7.52
N ILE A 152 -14.34 -22.11 6.91
CA ILE A 152 -13.56 -22.28 5.68
C ILE A 152 -12.31 -23.10 5.91
N ILE A 153 -11.55 -22.80 6.99
CA ILE A 153 -10.36 -23.56 7.39
C ILE A 153 -10.74 -25.01 7.74
N ALA A 154 -11.89 -25.23 8.37
CA ALA A 154 -12.43 -26.57 8.65
C ALA A 154 -12.90 -27.32 7.38
N GLY A 155 -12.74 -26.74 6.17
CA GLY A 155 -12.94 -27.42 4.90
C GLY A 155 -14.35 -27.32 4.31
N LYS A 156 -15.24 -26.45 4.81
CA LYS A 156 -16.60 -26.31 4.23
C LYS A 156 -16.65 -25.87 2.76
N LEU A 157 -15.52 -25.35 2.21
CA LEU A 157 -15.37 -25.02 0.79
C LEU A 157 -14.57 -26.07 0.00
N ALA A 158 -14.00 -27.09 0.65
CA ALA A 158 -13.17 -28.07 -0.03
C ALA A 158 -13.96 -28.90 -1.05
N GLY A 159 -13.30 -29.22 -2.19
CA GLY A 159 -13.87 -30.06 -3.25
C GLY A 159 -14.99 -29.40 -4.06
N ARG A 160 -15.15 -28.07 -3.95
CA ARG A 160 -16.19 -27.33 -4.71
C ARG A 160 -15.64 -26.68 -5.98
N GLY A 161 -14.40 -27.00 -6.38
CA GLY A 161 -13.75 -26.41 -7.54
C GLY A 161 -13.46 -24.92 -7.36
N LEU A 162 -13.27 -24.47 -6.12
CA LEU A 162 -12.96 -23.10 -5.77
C LEU A 162 -11.47 -22.88 -5.51
N GLU A 163 -10.72 -23.96 -5.40
CA GLU A 163 -9.29 -23.94 -5.11
C GLU A 163 -8.50 -23.40 -6.29
N LEU A 164 -7.76 -22.33 -6.09
CA LEU A 164 -6.87 -21.73 -7.10
C LEU A 164 -5.48 -22.35 -7.07
N ALA A 165 -4.99 -22.63 -5.87
CA ALA A 165 -3.69 -23.21 -5.59
C ALA A 165 -3.64 -23.70 -4.13
N TYR A 166 -2.58 -24.41 -3.79
CA TYR A 166 -2.30 -24.88 -2.43
C TYR A 166 -0.93 -24.40 -1.99
N SER A 167 -0.85 -23.78 -0.82
CA SER A 167 0.39 -23.35 -0.19
C SER A 167 0.83 -24.32 0.90
N LYS A 168 2.05 -24.14 1.38
CA LYS A 168 2.61 -24.93 2.50
C LYS A 168 2.36 -24.33 3.88
N SER A 169 1.82 -23.09 3.95
CA SER A 169 1.67 -22.37 5.21
C SER A 169 0.31 -21.70 5.32
N LEU A 170 -0.45 -22.06 6.35
CA LEU A 170 -1.72 -21.40 6.69
C LEU A 170 -1.50 -19.95 7.11
N LEU A 171 -0.40 -19.65 7.80
CA LEU A 171 -0.03 -18.31 8.21
C LEU A 171 0.31 -17.41 7.02
N ASP A 172 1.03 -17.95 6.01
CA ASP A 172 1.33 -17.19 4.79
C ASP A 172 0.06 -16.88 3.98
N ASN A 173 -0.89 -17.84 3.93
CA ASN A 173 -2.22 -17.57 3.36
C ASN A 173 -2.95 -16.46 4.11
N TYR A 174 -2.86 -16.44 5.42
CA TYR A 174 -3.44 -15.38 6.24
C TYR A 174 -2.80 -14.01 5.95
N PHE A 175 -1.47 -13.94 5.88
CA PHE A 175 -0.78 -12.69 5.53
C PHE A 175 -1.13 -12.22 4.11
N LEU A 176 -1.20 -13.13 3.14
CA LEU A 176 -1.67 -12.81 1.79
C LEU A 176 -3.08 -12.21 1.80
N GLN A 177 -3.99 -12.76 2.63
CA GLN A 177 -5.35 -12.25 2.77
C GLN A 177 -5.38 -10.85 3.40
N VAL A 178 -4.52 -10.58 4.39
CA VAL A 178 -4.40 -9.25 5.03
C VAL A 178 -3.88 -8.23 4.02
N GLN A 179 -2.90 -8.60 3.21
CA GLN A 179 -2.34 -7.71 2.16
C GLN A 179 -3.27 -7.56 0.94
N GLY A 180 -4.23 -8.47 0.75
CA GLY A 180 -5.24 -8.43 -0.31
C GLY A 180 -4.76 -8.88 -1.69
N SER A 181 -3.46 -8.91 -1.96
CA SER A 181 -2.86 -9.43 -3.19
C SER A 181 -1.45 -9.95 -2.95
N GLY A 182 -0.95 -10.81 -3.85
CA GLY A 182 0.42 -11.30 -3.80
C GLY A 182 0.80 -12.10 -5.03
N LEU A 183 2.05 -12.51 -5.11
CA LEU A 183 2.56 -13.36 -6.17
C LEU A 183 2.47 -14.83 -5.75
N ALA A 184 2.05 -15.69 -6.67
CA ALA A 184 2.11 -17.14 -6.53
C ALA A 184 3.01 -17.72 -7.61
N GLU A 185 4.01 -18.51 -7.22
CA GLU A 185 4.87 -19.26 -8.10
C GLU A 185 4.54 -20.74 -7.99
N TYR A 186 4.08 -21.32 -9.09
CA TYR A 186 3.78 -22.76 -9.16
C TYR A 186 5.08 -23.54 -9.26
N VAL A 187 5.46 -24.24 -8.20
CA VAL A 187 6.74 -24.97 -8.14
C VAL A 187 6.85 -26.13 -9.16
N ASP A 188 5.72 -26.64 -9.61
CA ASP A 188 5.67 -27.71 -10.60
C ASP A 188 5.97 -27.22 -12.03
N THR A 189 5.63 -25.97 -12.36
CA THR A 189 5.70 -25.43 -13.71
C THR A 189 6.58 -24.22 -13.85
N GLY A 190 6.97 -23.56 -12.72
CA GLY A 190 7.62 -22.26 -12.72
C GLY A 190 6.69 -21.09 -13.12
N GLU A 191 5.40 -21.35 -13.36
CA GLU A 191 4.45 -20.30 -13.71
C GLU A 191 4.29 -19.32 -12.54
N ARG A 192 4.36 -18.02 -12.85
CA ARG A 192 4.13 -16.93 -11.90
C ARG A 192 2.82 -16.21 -12.24
N VAL A 193 1.97 -16.07 -11.23
CA VAL A 193 0.69 -15.36 -11.35
C VAL A 193 0.51 -14.41 -10.17
N THR A 194 -0.26 -13.36 -10.37
CA THR A 194 -0.74 -12.54 -9.26
C THR A 194 -2.07 -13.11 -8.76
N LEU A 195 -2.14 -13.35 -7.46
CA LEU A 195 -3.37 -13.54 -6.74
C LEU A 195 -3.88 -12.17 -6.33
N GLN A 196 -4.90 -11.69 -7.03
CA GLN A 196 -5.52 -10.38 -6.80
C GLN A 196 -6.76 -10.56 -5.95
N PHE A 197 -7.07 -9.57 -5.09
CA PHE A 197 -8.32 -9.53 -4.34
C PHE A 197 -9.52 -9.85 -5.24
N GLY A 198 -10.28 -10.85 -4.89
CA GLY A 198 -11.44 -11.36 -5.64
C GLY A 198 -12.74 -11.34 -4.83
N GLY A 199 -12.72 -10.76 -3.64
CA GLY A 199 -13.86 -10.66 -2.74
C GLY A 199 -13.54 -11.09 -1.31
N GLN A 200 -14.53 -10.96 -0.45
CA GLN A 200 -14.45 -11.36 0.96
C GLN A 200 -15.78 -11.96 1.44
N ASN A 201 -15.76 -12.60 2.60
CA ASN A 201 -16.94 -13.22 3.20
C ASN A 201 -17.90 -12.24 3.91
N GLY A 202 -17.64 -10.93 3.89
CA GLY A 202 -18.49 -9.90 4.52
C GLY A 202 -18.35 -9.79 6.04
N MET A 203 -17.48 -10.58 6.67
CA MET A 203 -17.25 -10.51 8.11
C MET A 203 -16.29 -9.37 8.47
N ALA A 204 -16.49 -8.78 9.67
CA ALA A 204 -15.62 -7.72 10.18
C ALA A 204 -14.20 -8.24 10.41
N TYR A 205 -13.21 -7.44 9.98
CA TYR A 205 -11.80 -7.73 10.24
C TYR A 205 -11.44 -7.54 11.71
N ARG A 206 -10.68 -8.48 12.26
CA ARG A 206 -10.04 -8.39 13.56
C ARG A 206 -8.54 -8.60 13.43
N SER A 207 -7.75 -7.65 13.93
CA SER A 207 -6.30 -7.71 13.86
C SER A 207 -5.72 -8.80 14.76
N LEU A 208 -5.02 -9.75 14.17
CA LEU A 208 -4.26 -10.77 14.89
C LEU A 208 -3.12 -10.13 15.71
N GLY A 209 -2.41 -9.16 15.13
CA GLY A 209 -1.33 -8.46 15.83
C GLY A 209 -1.82 -7.76 17.09
N ARG A 210 -2.94 -7.02 17.00
CA ARG A 210 -3.57 -6.40 18.17
C ARG A 210 -3.93 -7.45 19.23
N TYR A 211 -4.52 -8.56 18.82
CA TYR A 211 -4.88 -9.63 19.73
C TYR A 211 -3.68 -10.22 20.47
N LEU A 212 -2.53 -10.43 19.78
CA LEU A 212 -1.31 -10.91 20.42
C LEU A 212 -0.76 -9.91 21.44
N VAL A 213 -0.85 -8.62 21.15
CA VAL A 213 -0.49 -7.56 22.10
C VAL A 213 -1.44 -7.54 23.31
N GLU A 214 -2.75 -7.55 23.09
CA GLU A 214 -3.77 -7.58 24.15
C GLU A 214 -3.63 -8.81 25.07
N LYS A 215 -3.14 -9.93 24.55
CA LYS A 215 -2.86 -11.15 25.33
C LYS A 215 -1.47 -11.16 25.98
N GLY A 216 -0.68 -10.10 25.81
CA GLY A 216 0.67 -10.02 26.37
C GLY A 216 1.69 -10.97 25.75
N HIS A 217 1.41 -11.50 24.54
CA HIS A 217 2.33 -12.42 23.85
C HIS A 217 3.44 -11.69 23.09
N VAL A 218 3.18 -10.48 22.63
CA VAL A 218 4.14 -9.63 21.93
C VAL A 218 3.98 -8.20 22.43
N PRO A 219 5.05 -7.50 22.82
CA PRO A 219 4.98 -6.08 23.16
C PRO A 219 4.45 -5.24 22.01
N ALA A 220 3.72 -4.16 22.31
CA ALA A 220 3.11 -3.31 21.26
C ALA A 220 4.15 -2.68 20.32
N GLU A 221 5.31 -2.30 20.87
CA GLU A 221 6.44 -1.73 20.13
C GLU A 221 7.19 -2.75 19.26
N ALA A 222 7.04 -4.04 19.53
CA ALA A 222 7.72 -5.13 18.82
C ALA A 222 6.81 -5.84 17.81
N ILE A 223 5.53 -5.47 17.70
CA ILE A 223 4.60 -6.18 16.82
C ILE A 223 4.99 -5.99 15.35
N SER A 224 5.22 -7.11 14.68
CA SER A 224 5.58 -7.18 13.25
C SER A 224 5.14 -8.52 12.67
N LEU A 225 5.20 -8.68 11.34
CA LEU A 225 4.94 -9.97 10.71
C LEU A 225 5.93 -11.05 11.19
N ASP A 226 7.20 -10.67 11.40
CA ASP A 226 8.22 -11.59 11.87
C ASP A 226 7.97 -11.99 13.34
N ALA A 227 7.59 -11.05 14.20
CA ALA A 227 7.19 -11.34 15.57
C ALA A 227 5.98 -12.30 15.64
N ILE A 228 5.01 -12.15 14.73
CA ILE A 228 3.88 -13.07 14.61
C ILE A 228 4.36 -14.47 14.15
N ARG A 229 5.28 -14.53 13.18
CA ARG A 229 5.88 -15.81 12.74
C ARG A 229 6.61 -16.49 13.86
N ASP A 230 7.47 -15.78 14.59
CA ASP A 230 8.24 -16.29 15.71
C ASP A 230 7.33 -16.82 16.81
N PHE A 231 6.24 -16.11 17.10
CA PHE A 231 5.24 -16.57 18.06
C PHE A 231 4.66 -17.93 17.67
N PHE A 232 4.24 -18.10 16.40
CA PHE A 232 3.65 -19.36 15.94
C PHE A 232 4.67 -20.48 15.67
N GLN A 233 5.95 -20.16 15.50
CA GLN A 233 7.00 -21.17 15.51
C GLN A 233 7.17 -21.79 16.91
N LYS A 234 7.01 -20.97 17.95
CA LYS A 234 7.08 -21.40 19.36
C LYS A 234 5.77 -22.03 19.85
N HIS A 235 4.64 -21.66 19.25
CA HIS A 235 3.30 -22.06 19.66
C HIS A 235 2.44 -22.54 18.47
N PRO A 236 2.89 -23.58 17.72
CA PRO A 236 2.17 -24.03 16.52
C PRO A 236 0.75 -24.53 16.83
N GLU A 237 0.51 -25.04 18.03
CA GLU A 237 -0.80 -25.52 18.49
C GLU A 237 -1.86 -24.42 18.56
N LYS A 238 -1.45 -23.15 18.75
CA LYS A 238 -2.37 -22.00 18.84
C LYS A 238 -2.74 -21.42 17.48
N MET A 239 -2.06 -21.83 16.41
CA MET A 239 -2.17 -21.15 15.12
C MET A 239 -3.61 -21.08 14.62
N VAL A 240 -4.31 -22.21 14.53
CA VAL A 240 -5.68 -22.26 13.96
C VAL A 240 -6.64 -21.42 14.78
N ASP A 241 -6.62 -21.56 16.09
CA ASP A 241 -7.54 -20.83 16.99
C ASP A 241 -7.31 -19.32 16.91
N TYR A 242 -6.04 -18.90 16.89
CA TYR A 242 -5.69 -17.48 16.85
C TYR A 242 -5.97 -16.84 15.48
N LEU A 243 -5.75 -17.56 14.38
CA LEU A 243 -6.16 -17.07 13.06
C LEU A 243 -7.68 -16.91 12.95
N ASN A 244 -8.43 -17.79 13.60
CA ASN A 244 -9.90 -17.79 13.60
C ASN A 244 -10.53 -16.65 14.41
N ILE A 245 -9.75 -15.92 15.25
CA ILE A 245 -10.19 -14.68 15.91
C ILE A 245 -10.61 -13.64 14.88
N ASN A 246 -9.94 -13.60 13.73
CA ASN A 246 -10.35 -12.83 12.59
C ASN A 246 -11.37 -13.63 11.75
N PRO A 247 -12.68 -13.37 11.84
CA PRO A 247 -13.68 -14.11 11.07
C PRO A 247 -13.68 -13.75 9.58
N SER A 248 -13.05 -12.60 9.22
CA SER A 248 -12.94 -12.16 7.83
C SER A 248 -12.04 -13.09 7.03
N PHE A 249 -12.46 -13.42 5.81
CA PHE A 249 -11.72 -14.25 4.86
C PHE A 249 -11.72 -13.62 3.48
N VAL A 250 -10.52 -13.50 2.87
CA VAL A 250 -10.33 -12.91 1.53
C VAL A 250 -10.16 -14.03 0.51
N PHE A 251 -10.82 -13.85 -0.64
CA PHE A 251 -10.75 -14.69 -1.82
C PHE A 251 -9.96 -14.00 -2.92
N PHE A 252 -9.44 -14.79 -3.87
CA PHE A 252 -8.56 -14.28 -4.91
C PHE A 252 -9.06 -14.59 -6.32
N THR A 253 -8.51 -13.87 -7.28
CA THR A 253 -8.55 -14.19 -8.71
C THR A 253 -7.11 -14.29 -9.23
N LYS A 254 -6.86 -15.19 -10.20
CA LYS A 254 -5.56 -15.30 -10.86
C LYS A 254 -5.44 -14.27 -11.97
N ARG A 255 -4.30 -13.58 -12.05
CA ARG A 255 -3.95 -12.66 -13.15
C ARG A 255 -2.49 -12.86 -13.56
N LYS A 256 -2.20 -12.66 -14.85
CA LYS A 256 -0.83 -12.65 -15.35
C LYS A 256 -0.11 -11.31 -15.13
N GLN A 257 -0.91 -10.22 -14.97
CA GLN A 257 -0.39 -8.88 -14.67
C GLN A 257 -0.02 -8.77 -13.20
N GLY A 258 0.80 -7.74 -12.86
CA GLY A 258 1.18 -7.43 -11.49
C GLY A 258 0.01 -7.01 -10.60
N PRO A 259 0.25 -6.79 -9.30
CA PRO A 259 -0.76 -6.35 -8.34
C PRO A 259 -1.44 -5.07 -8.80
N THR A 260 -2.76 -5.03 -8.73
CA THR A 260 -3.58 -3.91 -9.22
C THR A 260 -4.13 -3.12 -8.04
N GLY A 261 -3.86 -1.81 -8.03
CA GLY A 261 -4.41 -0.89 -7.04
C GLY A 261 -5.83 -0.44 -7.34
N SER A 262 -6.39 0.36 -6.45
CA SER A 262 -7.78 0.86 -6.49
C SER A 262 -8.08 1.76 -7.69
N LEU A 263 -7.06 2.36 -8.32
CA LEU A 263 -7.20 3.07 -9.59
C LEU A 263 -7.43 2.11 -10.78
N SER A 264 -7.50 0.79 -10.56
CA SER A 264 -7.62 -0.24 -11.60
C SER A 264 -6.41 -0.28 -12.55
N THR A 265 -5.23 -0.06 -12.03
CA THR A 265 -3.95 -0.16 -12.74
C THR A 265 -2.91 -0.89 -11.89
N GLU A 266 -1.94 -1.52 -12.52
CA GLU A 266 -0.83 -2.14 -11.78
C GLU A 266 -0.05 -1.08 -11.00
N VAL A 267 0.21 -1.36 -9.74
CA VAL A 267 1.06 -0.52 -8.89
C VAL A 267 2.53 -0.70 -9.24
N VAL A 268 3.32 0.36 -9.07
CA VAL A 268 4.75 0.41 -9.39
C VAL A 268 5.54 0.60 -8.10
N PRO A 269 6.53 -0.26 -7.82
CA PRO A 269 7.36 -0.13 -6.61
C PRO A 269 8.00 1.25 -6.48
N ASP A 270 8.10 1.72 -5.25
CA ASP A 270 8.74 2.99 -4.85
C ASP A 270 8.09 4.27 -5.45
N VAL A 271 6.99 4.15 -6.22
CA VAL A 271 6.27 5.25 -6.88
C VAL A 271 4.78 5.27 -6.57
N SER A 272 4.11 4.11 -6.64
CA SER A 272 2.67 4.03 -6.32
C SER A 272 2.44 4.11 -4.82
N ILE A 273 1.44 4.89 -4.41
CA ILE A 273 1.04 5.00 -3.01
C ILE A 273 -0.44 4.70 -2.82
N ALA A 274 -0.75 4.12 -1.65
CA ALA A 274 -2.10 4.06 -1.11
C ALA A 274 -2.39 5.32 -0.28
N VAL A 275 -3.59 5.87 -0.47
CA VAL A 275 -4.05 7.12 0.13
C VAL A 275 -5.50 7.00 0.58
N ASP A 276 -5.97 7.95 1.40
CA ASP A 276 -7.41 8.17 1.59
C ASP A 276 -7.96 9.00 0.42
N PRO A 277 -8.81 8.43 -0.45
CA PRO A 277 -9.34 9.13 -1.62
C PRO A 277 -10.29 10.28 -1.28
N ALA A 278 -10.74 10.39 -0.02
CA ALA A 278 -11.50 11.54 0.46
C ALA A 278 -10.63 12.80 0.56
N PHE A 279 -9.32 12.64 0.72
CA PHE A 279 -8.36 13.73 0.90
C PHE A 279 -7.36 13.85 -0.27
N ILE A 280 -6.96 12.74 -0.87
CA ILE A 280 -6.04 12.71 -2.01
C ILE A 280 -6.71 11.92 -3.14
N PRO A 281 -7.16 12.58 -4.22
CA PRO A 281 -7.86 11.88 -5.28
C PRO A 281 -6.95 10.88 -6.00
N LEU A 282 -7.47 9.68 -6.28
CA LEU A 282 -6.73 8.69 -7.07
C LEU A 282 -6.35 9.26 -8.44
N GLY A 283 -5.13 8.96 -8.89
CA GLY A 283 -4.52 9.49 -10.10
C GLY A 283 -3.73 10.79 -9.88
N SER A 284 -3.73 11.35 -8.67
CA SER A 284 -2.91 12.51 -8.34
C SER A 284 -1.42 12.19 -8.36
N VAL A 285 -0.64 13.17 -8.75
CA VAL A 285 0.82 13.16 -8.60
C VAL A 285 1.17 14.08 -7.43
N LEU A 286 2.05 13.60 -6.58
CA LEU A 286 2.47 14.27 -5.36
C LEU A 286 4.00 14.42 -5.34
N LEU A 287 4.47 15.57 -4.86
CA LEU A 287 5.85 15.74 -4.46
C LEU A 287 5.97 15.35 -2.99
N ALA A 288 6.98 14.60 -2.63
CA ALA A 288 7.13 14.06 -1.28
C ALA A 288 8.57 14.13 -0.81
N GLU A 289 8.77 14.48 0.44
CA GLU A 289 10.00 14.23 1.19
C GLU A 289 9.91 12.86 1.82
N VAL A 290 10.34 11.85 1.09
CA VAL A 290 10.28 10.45 1.54
C VAL A 290 11.45 10.16 2.48
N PRO A 291 11.20 9.63 3.69
CA PRO A 291 12.26 9.24 4.60
C PRO A 291 13.17 8.17 4.00
N LEU A 292 14.47 8.44 3.99
CA LEU A 292 15.51 7.46 3.69
C LEU A 292 16.03 6.86 5.00
N LEU A 293 16.09 5.55 5.06
CA LEU A 293 16.51 4.79 6.22
C LEU A 293 17.81 4.05 5.94
N ASP A 294 18.61 3.84 6.98
CA ASP A 294 19.76 2.94 6.93
C ASP A 294 19.33 1.45 6.98
N GLU A 295 20.30 0.55 7.00
CA GLU A 295 20.06 -0.89 7.07
C GLU A 295 19.41 -1.33 8.39
N GLN A 296 19.53 -0.54 9.44
CA GLN A 296 18.90 -0.77 10.74
C GLN A 296 17.50 -0.16 10.85
N GLY A 297 17.05 0.57 9.82
CA GLY A 297 15.73 1.22 9.78
C GLY A 297 15.70 2.58 10.49
N GLN A 298 16.87 3.18 10.79
CA GLN A 298 16.95 4.50 11.37
C GLN A 298 16.85 5.58 10.29
N PHE A 299 16.22 6.69 10.64
CA PHE A 299 16.11 7.84 9.74
C PHE A 299 17.50 8.47 9.47
N VAL A 300 17.82 8.65 8.19
CA VAL A 300 19.06 9.29 7.74
C VAL A 300 18.81 10.69 7.22
N LYS A 301 17.86 10.83 6.27
CA LYS A 301 17.51 12.09 5.61
C LYS A 301 16.19 11.95 4.87
N HIS A 302 15.69 13.05 4.34
CA HIS A 302 14.62 13.01 3.34
C HIS A 302 15.18 12.99 1.92
N GLU A 303 14.53 12.21 1.05
CA GLU A 303 14.71 12.27 -0.40
C GLU A 303 13.47 12.84 -1.06
N LEU A 304 13.68 13.79 -1.96
CA LEU A 304 12.57 14.38 -2.71
C LEU A 304 12.17 13.44 -3.84
N ARG A 305 10.92 12.99 -3.82
CA ARG A 305 10.37 12.04 -4.80
C ARG A 305 9.02 12.49 -5.35
N LEU A 306 8.72 12.09 -6.59
CA LEU A 306 7.36 12.11 -7.12
C LEU A 306 6.70 10.76 -6.85
N LEU A 307 5.53 10.80 -6.25
CA LEU A 307 4.68 9.66 -5.95
C LEU A 307 3.34 9.78 -6.69
N VAL A 308 2.70 8.65 -6.94
CA VAL A 308 1.44 8.61 -7.70
C VAL A 308 0.38 7.85 -6.88
N ALA A 309 -0.75 8.50 -6.62
CA ALA A 309 -1.86 7.95 -5.84
C ALA A 309 -2.66 6.94 -6.68
N GLN A 310 -2.29 5.66 -6.64
CA GLN A 310 -2.88 4.61 -7.47
C GLN A 310 -3.62 3.54 -6.66
N ASP A 311 -3.52 3.60 -5.33
CA ASP A 311 -4.13 2.61 -4.46
C ASP A 311 -4.80 3.23 -3.24
N THR A 312 -5.53 2.40 -2.48
CA THR A 312 -6.15 2.75 -1.19
C THR A 312 -5.96 1.61 -0.22
N GLY A 313 -5.85 1.92 1.06
CA GLY A 313 -5.77 0.93 2.14
C GLY A 313 -6.91 1.08 3.14
N GLY A 314 -7.38 -0.03 3.71
CA GLY A 314 -8.42 0.00 4.75
C GLY A 314 -8.01 0.76 6.01
N ALA A 315 -6.70 0.75 6.32
CA ALA A 315 -6.10 1.47 7.44
C ALA A 315 -5.58 2.86 7.07
N ILE A 316 -5.52 3.21 5.78
CA ILE A 316 -5.02 4.52 5.31
C ILE A 316 -6.18 5.50 5.33
N ARG A 317 -6.24 6.32 6.37
CA ARG A 317 -7.32 7.29 6.62
C ARG A 317 -6.77 8.66 6.94
N GLY A 318 -7.52 9.70 6.51
CA GLY A 318 -7.16 11.08 6.75
C GLY A 318 -6.04 11.63 5.87
N THR A 319 -5.45 12.73 6.30
CA THR A 319 -4.38 13.45 5.60
C THR A 319 -2.97 13.09 6.11
N GLY A 320 -2.92 12.42 7.25
CA GLY A 320 -1.66 12.21 7.97
C GLY A 320 -0.90 10.94 7.60
N HIS A 321 -1.41 10.12 6.66
CA HIS A 321 -0.84 8.81 6.38
C HIS A 321 -0.90 8.46 4.89
N VAL A 322 0.23 8.03 4.35
CA VAL A 322 0.35 7.40 3.02
C VAL A 322 1.20 6.14 3.11
N ASP A 323 0.90 5.17 2.26
CA ASP A 323 1.55 3.86 2.27
C ASP A 323 2.21 3.61 0.90
N ILE A 324 3.54 3.47 0.86
CA ILE A 324 4.31 3.30 -0.38
C ILE A 324 4.36 1.83 -0.76
N TYR A 325 4.00 1.50 -2.01
CA TYR A 325 4.20 0.16 -2.54
C TYR A 325 5.68 -0.18 -2.71
N MET A 326 6.19 -1.14 -1.96
CA MET A 326 7.60 -1.52 -1.95
C MET A 326 7.95 -2.63 -2.94
N GLY A 327 6.95 -3.16 -3.67
CA GLY A 327 7.15 -4.28 -4.58
C GLY A 327 6.68 -5.61 -4.01
N ALA A 328 7.32 -6.71 -4.41
CA ALA A 328 6.91 -8.05 -4.02
C ALA A 328 8.05 -8.88 -3.41
N GLY A 329 7.67 -9.83 -2.54
CA GLY A 329 8.56 -10.79 -1.91
C GLY A 329 9.34 -10.23 -0.73
N GLN A 330 10.33 -11.01 -0.24
CA GLN A 330 11.03 -10.76 1.03
C GLN A 330 11.75 -9.41 1.08
N LYS A 331 12.42 -9.00 0.00
CA LYS A 331 13.12 -7.69 -0.03
C LYS A 331 12.15 -6.53 0.14
N ALA A 332 10.97 -6.62 -0.49
CA ALA A 332 9.92 -5.62 -0.37
C ALA A 332 9.30 -5.63 1.04
N GLN A 333 9.09 -6.80 1.62
CA GLN A 333 8.65 -6.95 3.01
C GLN A 333 9.62 -6.26 3.97
N ASN A 334 10.92 -6.52 3.83
CA ASN A 334 11.95 -5.92 4.71
C ASN A 334 11.98 -4.40 4.61
N LYS A 335 11.80 -3.83 3.41
CA LYS A 335 11.68 -2.38 3.22
C LYS A 335 10.40 -1.84 3.88
N ALA A 336 9.27 -2.49 3.61
CA ALA A 336 7.96 -2.07 4.11
C ALA A 336 7.90 -2.07 5.64
N SER A 337 8.41 -3.11 6.29
CA SER A 337 8.37 -3.26 7.75
C SER A 337 9.18 -2.22 8.53
N ARG A 338 10.14 -1.57 7.87
CA ARG A 338 11.02 -0.56 8.51
C ARG A 338 10.52 0.87 8.33
N LEU A 339 9.70 1.14 7.31
CA LEU A 339 9.24 2.48 7.03
C LEU A 339 8.04 2.84 7.91
N HIS A 340 8.26 3.70 8.89
CA HIS A 340 7.26 4.24 9.80
C HIS A 340 7.72 5.61 10.29
N HIS A 341 7.90 6.54 9.33
CA HIS A 341 8.60 7.81 9.53
C HIS A 341 7.81 8.95 8.90
N TYR A 342 8.19 10.17 9.19
CA TYR A 342 7.46 11.37 8.76
C TYR A 342 8.21 12.17 7.71
N GLY A 343 7.45 12.84 6.85
CA GLY A 343 7.96 13.77 5.86
C GLY A 343 6.87 14.68 5.35
N ARG A 344 7.21 15.64 4.49
CA ARG A 344 6.24 16.53 3.86
C ARG A 344 5.66 15.91 2.58
N LEU A 345 4.42 16.26 2.29
CA LEU A 345 3.71 15.80 1.11
C LEU A 345 2.93 16.96 0.48
N TRP A 346 3.16 17.22 -0.79
CA TRP A 346 2.44 18.24 -1.56
C TRP A 346 1.60 17.61 -2.66
N LEU A 347 0.32 17.93 -2.67
CA LEU A 347 -0.56 17.62 -3.79
C LEU A 347 -0.28 18.61 -4.93
N LEU A 348 0.09 18.11 -6.11
CA LEU A 348 0.33 18.92 -7.29
C LEU A 348 -0.94 19.03 -8.11
N LEU A 349 -1.50 20.22 -8.23
CA LEU A 349 -2.66 20.48 -9.10
C LEU A 349 -2.25 21.26 -10.34
N PRO A 350 -2.81 20.96 -11.53
CA PRO A 350 -2.62 21.78 -12.73
C PRO A 350 -3.09 23.22 -12.48
N GLN A 351 -2.30 24.17 -12.96
CA GLN A 351 -2.69 25.58 -12.97
C GLN A 351 -3.84 25.81 -13.95
#